data_2ca7260e5c4154d3368ab3198aaac013
#
_entry.id   2ca7260e5c4154d3368ab3198aaac013
#
_cell.length_a   1.000
_cell.length_b   1.000
_cell.length_c   1.000
_cell.angle_alpha   90.00
_cell.angle_beta   90.00
_cell.angle_gamma   90.00
#
_symmetry.space_group_name_H-M   'P 1'
#
loop_
_entity.id
_entity.type
_entity.pdbx_description
1 polymer ?
#
loop_
_entity_poly.entity_id
_entity_poly.type
_entity_poly.pdbx_seq_one_letter_code
_entity_poly.pdbx_strand_id
1 'polypeptide(L)'
;MISKYECIFLDRDGTINLDPGYISSVRDLKFYDYTFKALKLLKPLTKSFIIITNQSGVSRGIIKEEKLIEINSFIHSKFLENALNLLDIYYCTDLPGNSSTFRKPEAGMFLQASSEYNIDLTKCIMIGDSYKDIVPAKNLGMSSLFVLSGNGKKDLHKFDHLFKPDHIAENLFLGAKDLIK
;
A
#
# COMPACT_ATOMS: atom_id res chain seq x y z
N MET A 1 5.49 -24.88 2.52
CA MET A 1 4.32 -24.52 1.70
C MET A 1 4.75 -23.41 0.75
N ILE A 2 4.37 -23.49 -0.53
CA ILE A 2 4.62 -22.43 -1.50
C ILE A 2 3.63 -21.29 -1.19
N SER A 3 4.12 -20.07 -0.95
CA SER A 3 3.28 -18.91 -0.71
C SER A 3 2.50 -18.56 -1.98
N LYS A 4 1.24 -18.12 -1.84
CA LYS A 4 0.37 -17.69 -2.95
C LYS A 4 0.95 -16.48 -3.69
N TYR A 5 1.59 -15.58 -2.94
CA TYR A 5 2.21 -14.37 -3.47
C TYR A 5 3.69 -14.32 -3.06
N GLU A 6 4.55 -13.82 -3.93
CA GLU A 6 5.95 -13.53 -3.58
C GLU A 6 6.04 -12.37 -2.60
N CYS A 7 5.24 -11.31 -2.85
CA CYS A 7 5.14 -10.15 -1.99
C CYS A 7 3.71 -9.59 -2.00
N ILE A 8 3.27 -9.04 -0.87
CA ILE A 8 2.06 -8.22 -0.77
C ILE A 8 2.48 -6.76 -0.68
N PHE A 9 2.08 -5.98 -1.69
CA PHE A 9 2.24 -4.54 -1.72
C PHE A 9 1.02 -3.87 -1.05
N LEU A 10 1.27 -2.87 -0.23
CA LEU A 10 0.25 -2.16 0.54
C LEU A 10 0.35 -0.67 0.29
N ASP A 11 -0.77 0.00 0.05
CA ASP A 11 -0.80 1.43 0.31
C ASP A 11 -0.84 1.68 1.82
N ARG A 12 -0.46 2.90 2.21
CA ARG A 12 -0.37 3.32 3.61
C ARG A 12 -1.67 3.96 4.10
N ASP A 13 -1.90 5.18 3.68
CA ASP A 13 -2.97 6.05 4.19
C ASP A 13 -4.33 5.65 3.59
N GLY A 14 -5.30 5.34 4.44
CA GLY A 14 -6.60 4.82 4.02
C GLY A 14 -6.66 3.30 3.90
N THR A 15 -5.51 2.61 3.86
CA THR A 15 -5.41 1.16 3.73
C THR A 15 -4.99 0.49 5.03
N ILE A 16 -3.80 0.81 5.57
CA ILE A 16 -3.32 0.26 6.85
C ILE A 16 -3.54 1.22 8.03
N ASN A 17 -3.64 2.51 7.77
CA ASN A 17 -3.93 3.53 8.78
C ASN A 17 -4.97 4.54 8.28
N LEU A 18 -5.57 5.26 9.22
CA LEU A 18 -6.49 6.35 8.90
C LEU A 18 -5.78 7.41 8.05
N ASP A 19 -6.52 8.01 7.11
CA ASP A 19 -6.06 9.12 6.28
C ASP A 19 -6.72 10.43 6.73
N PRO A 20 -6.07 11.22 7.60
CA PRO A 20 -6.56 12.55 7.98
C PRO A 20 -6.13 13.64 6.96
N GLY A 21 -5.54 13.27 5.85
CA GLY A 21 -4.94 14.14 4.83
C GLY A 21 -3.41 14.20 4.95
N TYR A 22 -2.86 14.75 6.01
CA TYR A 22 -1.42 14.81 6.23
C TYR A 22 -1.05 14.32 7.64
N ILE A 23 -0.17 13.33 7.70
CA ILE A 23 0.38 12.81 8.95
C ILE A 23 1.77 13.41 9.13
N SER A 24 1.92 14.33 10.07
CA SER A 24 3.15 15.10 10.28
C SER A 24 4.00 14.61 11.45
N SER A 25 3.50 13.68 12.25
CA SER A 25 4.23 13.06 13.35
C SER A 25 3.75 11.63 13.63
N VAL A 26 4.55 10.86 14.34
CA VAL A 26 4.16 9.51 14.82
C VAL A 26 2.89 9.54 15.67
N ARG A 27 2.63 10.65 16.41
CA ARG A 27 1.42 10.79 17.26
C ARG A 27 0.14 10.89 16.43
N ASP A 28 0.23 11.40 15.20
CA ASP A 28 -0.89 11.58 14.29
C ASP A 28 -1.21 10.28 13.51
N LEU A 29 -0.24 9.36 13.44
CA LEU A 29 -0.43 8.06 12.78
C LEU A 29 -1.33 7.15 13.63
N LYS A 30 -2.46 6.76 13.08
CA LYS A 30 -3.42 5.86 13.73
C LYS A 30 -3.74 4.69 12.82
N PHE A 31 -3.22 3.51 13.14
CA PHE A 31 -3.63 2.29 12.46
C PHE A 31 -5.13 2.03 12.67
N TYR A 32 -5.76 1.38 11.70
CA TYR A 32 -7.09 0.83 11.95
C TYR A 32 -7.00 -0.32 12.98
N ASP A 33 -8.01 -0.49 13.80
CA ASP A 33 -8.05 -1.52 14.86
C ASP A 33 -7.88 -2.95 14.34
N TYR A 34 -8.19 -3.15 13.07
CA TYR A 34 -8.09 -4.43 12.39
C TYR A 34 -6.77 -4.63 11.63
N THR A 35 -5.91 -3.62 11.48
CA THR A 35 -4.75 -3.67 10.57
C THR A 35 -3.85 -4.86 10.84
N PHE A 36 -3.33 -5.00 12.04
CA PHE A 36 -2.40 -6.10 12.33
C PHE A 36 -3.08 -7.47 12.40
N LYS A 37 -4.39 -7.52 12.69
CA LYS A 37 -5.19 -8.75 12.57
C LYS A 37 -5.29 -9.18 11.09
N ALA A 38 -5.54 -8.25 10.19
CA ALA A 38 -5.60 -8.50 8.76
C ALA A 38 -4.24 -8.95 8.20
N LEU A 39 -3.16 -8.24 8.54
CA LEU A 39 -1.81 -8.59 8.09
C LEU A 39 -1.37 -9.96 8.58
N LYS A 40 -1.74 -10.37 9.80
CA LYS A 40 -1.49 -11.73 10.31
C LYS A 40 -2.26 -12.80 9.55
N LEU A 41 -3.49 -12.50 9.07
CA LEU A 41 -4.23 -13.40 8.17
C LEU A 41 -3.54 -13.53 6.81
N LEU A 42 -2.96 -12.44 6.29
CA LEU A 42 -2.27 -12.42 5.01
C LEU A 42 -0.87 -13.07 5.07
N LYS A 43 -0.22 -13.11 6.24
CA LYS A 43 1.14 -13.64 6.42
C LYS A 43 1.37 -15.03 5.81
N PRO A 44 0.47 -16.02 5.93
CA PRO A 44 0.66 -17.33 5.31
C PRO A 44 0.64 -17.31 3.78
N LEU A 45 0.10 -16.26 3.17
CA LEU A 45 -0.03 -16.13 1.71
C LEU A 45 1.22 -15.52 1.06
N THR A 46 2.16 -14.94 1.83
CA THR A 46 3.30 -14.20 1.30
C THR A 46 4.56 -14.43 2.11
N LYS A 47 5.71 -14.21 1.50
CA LYS A 47 7.02 -14.18 2.19
C LYS A 47 7.27 -12.82 2.86
N SER A 48 6.70 -11.74 2.30
CA SER A 48 7.02 -10.37 2.71
C SER A 48 5.94 -9.37 2.34
N PHE A 49 6.05 -8.20 2.95
CA PHE A 49 5.25 -7.01 2.65
C PHE A 49 6.16 -5.88 2.16
N ILE A 50 5.64 -5.03 1.29
CA ILE A 50 6.23 -3.76 0.88
C ILE A 50 5.14 -2.70 0.94
N ILE A 51 5.47 -1.50 1.44
CA ILE A 51 4.56 -0.36 1.41
C ILE A 51 4.94 0.57 0.27
N ILE A 52 3.95 1.03 -0.50
CA ILE A 52 4.10 1.98 -1.62
C ILE A 52 3.15 3.15 -1.40
N THR A 53 3.65 4.35 -1.10
CA THR A 53 2.81 5.49 -0.70
C THR A 53 3.20 6.82 -1.35
N ASN A 54 2.20 7.66 -1.67
CA ASN A 54 2.39 9.03 -2.13
C ASN A 54 2.38 10.00 -0.95
N GLN A 55 3.46 10.74 -0.74
CA GLN A 55 3.68 11.62 0.41
C GLN A 55 3.97 13.07 0.00
N SER A 56 3.09 13.68 -0.79
CA SER A 56 3.29 15.03 -1.31
C SER A 56 3.30 16.15 -0.24
N GLY A 57 2.96 15.83 1.01
CA GLY A 57 3.07 16.76 2.14
C GLY A 57 4.47 17.30 2.35
N VAL A 58 5.50 16.53 1.98
CA VAL A 58 6.89 16.96 2.04
C VAL A 58 7.16 18.07 1.04
N SER A 59 6.88 17.86 -0.25
CA SER A 59 7.09 18.89 -1.28
C SER A 59 6.16 20.10 -1.13
N ARG A 60 5.08 19.97 -0.35
CA ARG A 60 4.22 21.11 0.02
C ARG A 60 4.75 21.88 1.24
N GLY A 61 5.82 21.43 1.88
CA GLY A 61 6.34 22.02 3.11
C GLY A 61 5.47 21.81 4.36
N ILE A 62 4.47 20.91 4.29
CA ILE A 62 3.56 20.59 5.39
C ILE A 62 4.22 19.57 6.33
N ILE A 63 5.01 18.65 5.77
CA ILE A 63 5.70 17.59 6.50
C ILE A 63 7.19 17.78 6.26
N LYS A 64 7.99 17.80 7.33
CA LYS A 64 9.44 17.73 7.22
C LYS A 64 9.84 16.30 6.84
N GLU A 65 10.85 16.15 5.96
CA GLU A 65 11.28 14.83 5.50
C GLU A 65 11.75 13.94 6.65
N GLU A 66 12.45 14.51 7.64
CA GLU A 66 12.89 13.77 8.82
C GLU A 66 11.67 13.19 9.59
N LYS A 67 10.53 13.90 9.60
CA LYS A 67 9.31 13.39 10.24
C LYS A 67 8.67 12.26 9.45
N LEU A 68 8.73 12.30 8.13
CA LEU A 68 8.29 11.18 7.30
C LEU A 68 9.15 9.93 7.56
N ILE A 69 10.47 10.10 7.67
CA ILE A 69 11.40 9.02 8.01
C ILE A 69 11.10 8.43 9.41
N GLU A 70 10.84 9.29 10.41
CA GLU A 70 10.45 8.84 11.76
C GLU A 70 9.14 8.02 11.72
N ILE A 71 8.13 8.47 10.94
CA ILE A 71 6.86 7.76 10.77
C ILE A 71 7.09 6.40 10.10
N ASN A 72 7.89 6.34 9.04
CA ASN A 72 8.18 5.10 8.34
C ASN A 72 8.95 4.12 9.24
N SER A 73 9.91 4.60 10.03
CA SER A 73 10.64 3.80 11.02
C SER A 73 9.70 3.24 12.10
N PHE A 74 8.74 4.03 12.55
CA PHE A 74 7.71 3.58 13.49
C PHE A 74 6.81 2.50 12.89
N ILE A 75 6.37 2.66 11.63
CA ILE A 75 5.59 1.63 10.93
C ILE A 75 6.40 0.33 10.85
N HIS A 76 7.67 0.42 10.47
CA HIS A 76 8.56 -0.74 10.38
C HIS A 76 8.67 -1.46 11.74
N SER A 77 8.85 -0.72 12.85
CA SER A 77 8.89 -1.29 14.19
C SER A 77 7.60 -2.03 14.55
N LYS A 78 6.43 -1.48 14.15
CA LYS A 78 5.13 -2.13 14.39
C LYS A 78 4.95 -3.42 13.60
N PHE A 79 5.45 -3.49 12.38
CA PHE A 79 5.47 -4.75 11.63
C PHE A 79 6.35 -5.79 12.33
N LEU A 80 7.54 -5.40 12.77
CA LEU A 80 8.46 -6.27 13.50
C LEU A 80 7.85 -6.78 14.82
N GLU A 81 7.25 -5.91 15.64
CA GLU A 81 6.54 -6.25 16.87
C GLU A 81 5.43 -7.30 16.64
N ASN A 82 4.84 -7.30 15.46
CA ASN A 82 3.79 -8.24 15.05
C ASN A 82 4.32 -9.47 14.29
N ALA A 83 5.65 -9.66 14.24
CA ALA A 83 6.32 -10.73 13.51
C ALA A 83 5.93 -10.78 12.02
N LEU A 84 5.79 -9.61 11.38
CA LEU A 84 5.51 -9.44 9.96
C LEU A 84 6.79 -8.98 9.26
N ASN A 85 7.12 -9.61 8.13
CA ASN A 85 8.32 -9.26 7.35
C ASN A 85 8.01 -8.10 6.40
N LEU A 86 8.21 -6.87 6.84
CA LEU A 86 8.18 -5.68 5.98
C LEU A 86 9.58 -5.47 5.41
N LEU A 87 9.74 -5.60 4.09
CA LEU A 87 11.03 -5.40 3.42
C LEU A 87 11.38 -3.92 3.38
N ASP A 88 10.45 -3.08 2.88
CA ASP A 88 10.71 -1.66 2.73
C ASP A 88 9.42 -0.82 2.64
N ILE A 89 9.59 0.50 2.70
CA ILE A 89 8.55 1.51 2.50
C ILE A 89 9.02 2.48 1.42
N TYR A 90 8.50 2.33 0.20
CA TYR A 90 8.74 3.27 -0.89
C TYR A 90 7.76 4.43 -0.82
N TYR A 91 8.26 5.64 -0.95
CA TYR A 91 7.44 6.83 -0.93
C TYR A 91 7.85 7.83 -2.02
N CYS A 92 6.87 8.52 -2.55
CA CYS A 92 7.08 9.59 -3.51
C CYS A 92 6.58 10.91 -2.93
N THR A 93 7.45 11.91 -2.87
CA THR A 93 7.13 13.24 -2.35
C THR A 93 6.62 14.20 -3.42
N ASP A 94 6.70 13.84 -4.70
CA ASP A 94 6.33 14.70 -5.83
C ASP A 94 4.89 15.19 -5.75
N LEU A 95 4.68 16.41 -6.22
CA LEU A 95 3.34 17.01 -6.32
C LEU A 95 2.52 16.34 -7.42
N PRO A 96 1.18 16.27 -7.26
CA PRO A 96 0.29 15.90 -8.35
C PRO A 96 0.49 16.84 -9.55
N GLY A 97 0.54 16.27 -10.75
CA GLY A 97 0.73 17.01 -11.98
C GLY A 97 2.18 17.20 -12.44
N ASN A 98 3.16 16.90 -11.60
CA ASN A 98 4.54 16.78 -12.04
C ASN A 98 4.71 15.51 -12.89
N SER A 99 5.63 15.57 -13.89
CA SER A 99 6.00 14.40 -14.71
C SER A 99 6.90 13.44 -13.92
N SER A 100 6.38 12.92 -12.81
CA SER A 100 7.07 11.94 -11.96
C SER A 100 6.79 10.53 -12.45
N THR A 101 7.81 9.73 -12.63
CA THR A 101 7.67 8.30 -12.90
C THR A 101 7.45 7.46 -11.65
N PHE A 102 7.65 8.05 -10.45
CA PHE A 102 7.53 7.36 -9.16
C PHE A 102 6.17 7.54 -8.49
N ARG A 103 5.53 8.71 -8.71
CA ARG A 103 4.24 8.99 -8.07
C ARG A 103 3.11 8.12 -8.63
N LYS A 104 2.46 7.30 -7.79
CA LYS A 104 1.24 6.58 -8.19
C LYS A 104 0.21 7.53 -8.82
N PRO A 105 -0.37 7.23 -10.01
CA PRO A 105 -0.48 5.88 -10.60
C PRO A 105 0.70 5.45 -11.47
N GLU A 106 1.85 6.12 -11.45
CA GLU A 106 3.03 5.65 -12.15
C GLU A 106 3.68 4.45 -11.46
N ALA A 107 4.40 3.64 -12.22
CA ALA A 107 4.90 2.35 -11.79
C ALA A 107 6.28 2.37 -11.11
N GLY A 108 6.95 3.53 -11.05
CA GLY A 108 8.37 3.61 -10.67
C GLY A 108 8.70 2.97 -9.33
N MET A 109 7.90 3.22 -8.27
CA MET A 109 8.17 2.60 -6.96
C MET A 109 8.00 1.07 -6.99
N PHE A 110 7.07 0.53 -7.77
CA PHE A 110 6.89 -0.91 -7.93
C PHE A 110 8.08 -1.55 -8.64
N LEU A 111 8.53 -0.93 -9.75
CA LEU A 111 9.67 -1.40 -10.53
C LEU A 111 10.97 -1.34 -9.74
N GLN A 112 11.16 -0.29 -8.94
CA GLN A 112 12.29 -0.16 -8.04
C GLN A 112 12.30 -1.30 -7.02
N ALA A 113 11.19 -1.54 -6.33
CA ALA A 113 11.05 -2.63 -5.36
C ALA A 113 11.30 -4.00 -5.99
N SER A 114 10.76 -4.24 -7.20
CA SER A 114 11.00 -5.46 -7.98
C SER A 114 12.47 -5.68 -8.25
N SER A 115 13.17 -4.63 -8.69
CA SER A 115 14.60 -4.69 -9.00
C SER A 115 15.47 -4.93 -7.76
N GLU A 116 15.21 -4.21 -6.67
CA GLU A 116 16.02 -4.26 -5.45
C GLU A 116 15.89 -5.59 -4.70
N TYR A 117 14.69 -6.17 -4.70
CA TYR A 117 14.40 -7.43 -3.99
C TYR A 117 14.26 -8.64 -4.89
N ASN A 118 14.49 -8.50 -6.20
CA ASN A 118 14.34 -9.56 -7.21
C ASN A 118 12.96 -10.24 -7.13
N ILE A 119 11.89 -9.43 -7.13
CA ILE A 119 10.49 -9.85 -7.00
C ILE A 119 9.82 -9.88 -8.38
N ASP A 120 9.15 -10.97 -8.71
CA ASP A 120 8.28 -11.08 -9.88
C ASP A 120 6.91 -10.46 -9.59
N LEU A 121 6.67 -9.25 -10.11
CA LEU A 121 5.43 -8.50 -9.87
C LEU A 121 4.18 -9.26 -10.31
N THR A 122 4.27 -10.13 -11.33
CA THR A 122 3.13 -10.94 -11.78
C THR A 122 2.68 -11.97 -10.74
N LYS A 123 3.52 -12.25 -9.75
CA LYS A 123 3.23 -13.13 -8.61
C LYS A 123 2.93 -12.34 -7.33
N CYS A 124 2.65 -11.06 -7.45
CA CYS A 124 2.36 -10.18 -6.31
C CYS A 124 0.91 -9.69 -6.32
N ILE A 125 0.48 -9.14 -5.22
CA ILE A 125 -0.80 -8.46 -5.09
C ILE A 125 -0.59 -7.05 -4.54
N MET A 126 -1.29 -6.07 -5.10
CA MET A 126 -1.41 -4.72 -4.53
C MET A 126 -2.73 -4.58 -3.78
N ILE A 127 -2.67 -4.05 -2.57
CA ILE A 127 -3.84 -3.74 -1.74
C ILE A 127 -3.84 -2.23 -1.47
N GLY A 128 -4.90 -1.55 -1.88
CA GLY A 128 -5.02 -0.10 -1.71
C GLY A 128 -6.46 0.39 -1.78
N ASP A 129 -6.67 1.64 -1.34
CA ASP A 129 -7.97 2.30 -1.28
C ASP A 129 -8.19 3.32 -2.41
N SER A 130 -7.21 3.46 -3.31
CA SER A 130 -7.29 4.44 -4.39
C SER A 130 -7.18 3.78 -5.77
N TYR A 131 -7.88 4.36 -6.75
CA TYR A 131 -7.67 4.06 -8.15
C TYR A 131 -6.17 4.11 -8.55
N LYS A 132 -5.40 5.01 -7.92
CA LYS A 132 -3.96 5.16 -8.16
C LYS A 132 -3.11 3.97 -7.72
N ASP A 133 -3.63 3.11 -6.86
CA ASP A 133 -2.96 1.89 -6.42
C ASP A 133 -3.21 0.75 -7.40
N ILE A 134 -4.43 0.67 -7.90
CA ILE A 134 -4.91 -0.44 -8.71
C ILE A 134 -4.43 -0.35 -10.16
N VAL A 135 -4.43 0.86 -10.75
CA VAL A 135 -4.02 1.04 -12.15
C VAL A 135 -2.59 0.56 -12.42
N PRO A 136 -1.56 1.01 -11.65
CA PRO A 136 -0.21 0.51 -11.89
C PRO A 136 -0.09 -0.99 -11.62
N ALA A 137 -0.78 -1.53 -10.61
CA ALA A 137 -0.78 -2.97 -10.34
C ALA A 137 -1.31 -3.77 -11.53
N LYS A 138 -2.44 -3.36 -12.11
CA LYS A 138 -3.01 -4.03 -13.30
C LYS A 138 -2.08 -3.92 -14.51
N ASN A 139 -1.48 -2.77 -14.76
CA ASN A 139 -0.53 -2.57 -15.85
C ASN A 139 0.73 -3.45 -15.72
N LEU A 140 1.13 -3.78 -14.49
CA LEU A 140 2.28 -4.62 -14.16
C LEU A 140 1.92 -6.12 -14.06
N GLY A 141 0.67 -6.49 -14.34
CA GLY A 141 0.20 -7.88 -14.25
C GLY A 141 0.05 -8.41 -12.83
N MET A 142 0.05 -7.54 -11.82
CA MET A 142 -0.18 -7.92 -10.43
C MET A 142 -1.66 -8.25 -10.20
N SER A 143 -1.93 -9.12 -9.21
CA SER A 143 -3.26 -9.19 -8.60
C SER A 143 -3.59 -7.91 -7.83
N SER A 144 -4.88 -7.65 -7.59
CA SER A 144 -5.31 -6.42 -6.92
C SER A 144 -6.49 -6.66 -5.97
N LEU A 145 -6.40 -6.05 -4.79
CA LEU A 145 -7.49 -5.94 -3.83
C LEU A 145 -7.75 -4.46 -3.54
N PHE A 146 -8.92 -4.00 -3.93
CA PHE A 146 -9.39 -2.65 -3.64
C PHE A 146 -10.19 -2.63 -2.34
N VAL A 147 -9.83 -1.76 -1.41
CA VAL A 147 -10.54 -1.61 -0.13
C VAL A 147 -11.35 -0.32 -0.10
N LEU A 148 -12.57 -0.40 0.45
CA LEU A 148 -13.51 0.73 0.51
C LEU A 148 -13.30 1.64 1.73
N SER A 149 -12.27 1.37 2.54
CA SER A 149 -11.77 2.31 3.56
C SER A 149 -11.12 3.55 2.90
N GLY A 150 -10.72 4.51 3.68
CA GLY A 150 -10.05 5.72 3.17
C GLY A 150 -10.82 6.41 2.04
N ASN A 151 -10.20 6.51 0.88
CA ASN A 151 -10.79 7.08 -0.33
C ASN A 151 -11.59 6.07 -1.16
N GLY A 152 -11.61 4.79 -0.79
CA GLY A 152 -12.12 3.71 -1.63
C GLY A 152 -13.55 3.91 -2.10
N LYS A 153 -14.47 4.32 -1.21
CA LYS A 153 -15.86 4.60 -1.63
C LYS A 153 -15.97 5.72 -2.66
N LYS A 154 -15.09 6.75 -2.56
CA LYS A 154 -15.04 7.86 -3.49
C LYS A 154 -14.44 7.46 -4.84
N ASP A 155 -13.45 6.58 -4.82
CA ASP A 155 -12.69 6.17 -6.01
C ASP A 155 -13.35 5.02 -6.77
N LEU A 156 -14.32 4.32 -6.18
CA LEU A 156 -14.96 3.14 -6.77
C LEU A 156 -15.56 3.41 -8.17
N HIS A 157 -16.13 4.60 -8.39
CA HIS A 157 -16.73 4.98 -9.68
C HIS A 157 -15.71 5.24 -10.79
N LYS A 158 -14.41 5.32 -10.47
CA LYS A 158 -13.34 5.55 -11.45
C LYS A 158 -12.93 4.28 -12.20
N PHE A 159 -13.35 3.11 -11.70
CA PHE A 159 -13.06 1.85 -12.36
C PHE A 159 -14.02 1.60 -13.49
N ASP A 160 -13.47 1.16 -14.61
CA ASP A 160 -14.18 0.67 -15.78
C ASP A 160 -13.86 -0.83 -16.00
N HIS A 161 -14.32 -1.38 -17.14
CA HIS A 161 -14.11 -2.78 -17.47
C HIS A 161 -12.62 -3.14 -17.72
N LEU A 162 -11.75 -2.17 -18.02
CA LEU A 162 -10.33 -2.41 -18.30
C LEU A 162 -9.49 -2.46 -17.03
N PHE A 163 -9.81 -1.61 -16.06
CA PHE A 163 -9.02 -1.45 -14.83
C PHE A 163 -9.76 -1.92 -13.57
N LYS A 164 -10.74 -2.78 -13.72
CA LYS A 164 -11.45 -3.35 -12.57
C LYS A 164 -10.50 -4.13 -11.66
N PRO A 165 -10.50 -3.89 -10.34
CA PRO A 165 -9.74 -4.69 -9.39
C PRO A 165 -10.23 -6.15 -9.38
N ASP A 166 -9.32 -7.08 -9.08
CA ASP A 166 -9.66 -8.52 -9.03
C ASP A 166 -10.55 -8.83 -7.82
N HIS A 167 -10.32 -8.10 -6.70
CA HIS A 167 -11.11 -8.22 -5.47
C HIS A 167 -11.50 -6.83 -4.97
N ILE A 168 -12.70 -6.74 -4.37
CA ILE A 168 -13.20 -5.54 -3.68
C ILE A 168 -13.69 -5.96 -2.31
N ALA A 169 -13.29 -5.23 -1.26
CA ALA A 169 -13.74 -5.49 0.10
C ALA A 169 -13.98 -4.18 0.88
N GLU A 170 -14.84 -4.21 1.90
CA GLU A 170 -15.13 -3.05 2.74
C GLU A 170 -13.88 -2.48 3.43
N ASN A 171 -12.93 -3.34 3.80
CA ASN A 171 -11.68 -2.96 4.43
C ASN A 171 -10.64 -4.09 4.30
N LEU A 172 -9.40 -3.80 4.73
CA LEU A 172 -8.28 -4.73 4.67
C LEU A 172 -8.57 -6.07 5.39
N PHE A 173 -9.30 -6.05 6.52
CA PHE A 173 -9.57 -7.28 7.27
C PHE A 173 -10.55 -8.21 6.55
N LEU A 174 -11.60 -7.67 5.98
CA LEU A 174 -12.56 -8.46 5.19
C LEU A 174 -11.90 -8.97 3.90
N GLY A 175 -11.12 -8.12 3.23
CA GLY A 175 -10.34 -8.53 2.07
C GLY A 175 -9.34 -9.64 2.37
N ALA A 176 -8.63 -9.56 3.51
CA ALA A 176 -7.74 -10.63 3.95
C ALA A 176 -8.47 -11.96 4.17
N LYS A 177 -9.67 -11.91 4.78
CA LYS A 177 -10.52 -13.12 4.93
C LYS A 177 -10.94 -13.74 3.60
N ASP A 178 -11.19 -12.92 2.58
CA ASP A 178 -11.59 -13.44 1.27
C ASP A 178 -10.40 -14.05 0.51
N LEU A 179 -9.20 -13.49 0.66
CA LEU A 179 -8.00 -14.01 0.01
C LEU A 179 -7.49 -15.34 0.58
N ILE A 180 -7.85 -15.70 1.82
CA ILE A 180 -7.43 -16.95 2.48
C ILE A 180 -8.42 -18.12 2.27
N LYS A 181 -9.58 -17.86 1.67
CA LYS A 181 -10.54 -18.91 1.27
C LYS A 181 -10.05 -19.65 0.04
#